data_18312933c0f601bbe023a71c28676d56
#
_entry.id   18312933c0f601bbe023a71c28676d56
#
_cell.length_a   1.000
_cell.length_b   1.000
_cell.length_c   1.000
_cell.angle_alpha   90.00
_cell.angle_beta   90.00
_cell.angle_gamma   90.00
#
_symmetry.space_group_name_H-M   'P 1'
#
loop_
_entity.id
_entity.type
_entity.pdbx_description
1 polymer ?
#
loop_
_entity_poly.entity_id
_entity_poly.type
_entity_poly.pdbx_seq_one_letter_code
_entity_poly.pdbx_strand_id
1 'polypeptide(L)'
;MEKIRNFCIIAHIDHGKSTLADRFLEITNTLSKREMKHGQMLDTMDLEQERGITIKLQPVRMAWKGYQLNLIDTPGHVDFTYEVSRSLAACEGAILVVDASQGIQAQTLANCYLALENKLTIVAVLNKIDLPAADVESRAREIESALGIPKESIIAISAKEGTNVENVLDEVIAKIPAPRVTEDKSETKALIFDSVYDTYKGIVAYVRLMQGSLKRGQKIRFLHTKAETEITEVGCFRPKYESLNILNSGEIGYVVTGIKTVRDARVGDTIWRHEKFGS
;
A
#
# COMPACT_ATOMS: atom_id res chain seq x y z
N MET A 1 -1.89 -17.75 -2.99
CA MET A 1 -2.57 -16.69 -2.23
C MET A 1 -2.05 -16.59 -0.79
N GLU A 2 -1.78 -17.68 -0.10
CA GLU A 2 -1.26 -17.67 1.28
C GLU A 2 0.04 -16.88 1.47
N LYS A 3 0.83 -16.72 0.43
CA LYS A 3 2.11 -15.98 0.44
C LYS A 3 2.01 -14.55 -0.08
N ILE A 4 0.83 -13.94 -0.06
CA ILE A 4 0.63 -12.52 -0.39
C ILE A 4 0.36 -11.74 0.91
N ARG A 5 0.95 -10.55 1.04
CA ARG A 5 0.66 -9.59 2.11
C ARG A 5 0.43 -8.21 1.50
N ASN A 6 -0.76 -7.65 1.76
CA ASN A 6 -1.09 -6.31 1.34
C ASN A 6 -1.13 -5.41 2.57
N PHE A 7 -0.32 -4.39 2.58
CA PHE A 7 -0.20 -3.49 3.72
C PHE A 7 0.13 -2.07 3.30
N CYS A 8 -0.13 -1.13 4.16
CA CYS A 8 0.25 0.27 4.01
C CYS A 8 1.13 0.72 5.18
N ILE A 9 1.70 1.92 5.06
CA ILE A 9 2.42 2.56 6.16
C ILE A 9 1.64 3.79 6.62
N ILE A 10 1.34 3.84 7.90
CA ILE A 10 0.74 5.01 8.58
C ILE A 10 1.80 5.64 9.50
N ALA A 11 1.98 6.94 9.35
CA ALA A 11 2.95 7.70 10.14
C ALA A 11 2.53 9.17 10.22
N HIS A 12 3.00 9.87 11.24
CA HIS A 12 3.01 11.33 11.22
C HIS A 12 4.08 11.85 10.24
N ILE A 13 3.94 13.13 9.84
CA ILE A 13 4.95 13.81 9.04
C ILE A 13 6.30 13.72 9.77
N ASP A 14 7.37 13.50 9.02
CA ASP A 14 8.75 13.38 9.50
C ASP A 14 9.04 12.21 10.46
N HIS A 15 8.12 11.29 10.70
CA HIS A 15 8.40 10.07 11.48
C HIS A 15 9.23 9.02 10.71
N GLY A 16 9.55 9.27 9.43
CA GLY A 16 10.45 8.46 8.62
C GLY A 16 9.76 7.40 7.76
N LYS A 17 8.50 7.64 7.39
CA LYS A 17 7.69 6.77 6.50
C LYS A 17 8.41 6.47 5.18
N SER A 18 8.75 7.52 4.41
CA SER A 18 9.39 7.38 3.09
C SER A 18 10.77 6.74 3.19
N THR A 19 11.54 7.08 4.25
CA THR A 19 12.84 6.43 4.52
C THR A 19 12.69 4.93 4.79
N LEU A 20 11.65 4.52 5.53
CA LEU A 20 11.38 3.10 5.79
C LEU A 20 10.95 2.39 4.50
N ALA A 21 10.10 3.01 3.69
CA ALA A 21 9.68 2.48 2.39
C ALA A 21 10.88 2.27 1.45
N ASP A 22 11.78 3.25 1.37
CA ASP A 22 13.03 3.13 0.60
C ASP A 22 13.90 1.96 1.08
N ARG A 23 14.03 1.78 2.41
CA ARG A 23 14.76 0.63 2.96
C ARG A 23 14.13 -0.70 2.59
N PHE A 24 12.81 -0.79 2.55
CA PHE A 24 12.14 -2.01 2.07
C PHE A 24 12.48 -2.29 0.61
N LEU A 25 12.50 -1.26 -0.26
CA LEU A 25 12.88 -1.42 -1.67
C LEU A 25 14.33 -1.89 -1.82
N GLU A 26 15.23 -1.38 -0.99
CA GLU A 26 16.65 -1.78 -0.98
C GLU A 26 16.82 -3.22 -0.52
N ILE A 27 16.30 -3.58 0.65
CA ILE A 27 16.45 -4.91 1.28
C ILE A 27 15.83 -6.01 0.43
N THR A 28 14.69 -5.73 -0.19
CA THR A 28 14.02 -6.68 -1.08
C THR A 28 14.60 -6.73 -2.49
N ASN A 29 15.65 -5.95 -2.77
CA ASN A 29 16.25 -5.80 -4.09
C ASN A 29 15.23 -5.44 -5.19
N THR A 30 14.17 -4.73 -4.83
CA THR A 30 13.15 -4.25 -5.77
C THR A 30 13.71 -3.13 -6.64
N LEU A 31 14.60 -2.32 -6.09
CA LEU A 31 15.41 -1.32 -6.79
C LEU A 31 16.90 -1.59 -6.59
N SER A 32 17.69 -1.33 -7.63
CA SER A 32 19.14 -1.40 -7.53
C SER A 32 19.69 -0.19 -6.77
N LYS A 33 20.86 -0.36 -6.11
CA LYS A 33 21.55 0.75 -5.43
C LYS A 33 21.84 1.96 -6.33
N ARG A 34 21.90 1.77 -7.65
CA ARG A 34 22.10 2.86 -8.62
C ARG A 34 20.84 3.68 -8.83
N GLU A 35 19.68 3.05 -8.79
CA GLU A 35 18.38 3.69 -8.94
C GLU A 35 18.01 4.46 -7.67
N MET A 36 18.47 4.02 -6.50
CA MET A 36 18.22 4.66 -5.20
C MET A 36 19.05 5.94 -4.93
N LYS A 37 19.85 6.41 -5.87
CA LYS A 37 20.75 7.56 -5.68
C LYS A 37 20.06 8.91 -5.35
N HIS A 38 18.76 9.03 -5.57
CA HIS A 38 18.04 10.29 -5.37
C HIS A 38 17.17 10.34 -4.11
N GLY A 39 17.11 9.25 -3.31
CA GLY A 39 16.26 9.16 -2.10
C GLY A 39 14.76 9.31 -2.39
N GLN A 40 13.90 8.87 -1.46
CA GLN A 40 12.44 9.01 -1.56
C GLN A 40 11.86 8.54 -2.92
N MET A 41 12.20 7.30 -3.28
CA MET A 41 11.90 6.71 -4.59
C MET A 41 10.41 6.56 -4.89
N LEU A 42 9.57 6.53 -3.88
CA LEU A 42 8.12 6.49 -4.02
C LEU A 42 7.52 7.90 -4.13
N ASP A 43 8.21 8.93 -3.67
CA ASP A 43 7.78 10.33 -3.81
C ASP A 43 8.20 10.85 -5.20
N THR A 44 7.32 10.65 -6.19
CA THR A 44 7.62 10.88 -7.62
C THR A 44 7.35 12.30 -8.11
N MET A 45 6.67 13.13 -7.31
CA MET A 45 6.37 14.52 -7.65
C MET A 45 7.45 15.45 -7.10
N ASP A 46 7.85 16.45 -7.88
CA ASP A 46 8.82 17.47 -7.43
C ASP A 46 8.38 18.12 -6.11
N LEU A 47 7.08 18.35 -5.94
CA LEU A 47 6.51 18.93 -4.72
C LEU A 47 6.62 17.99 -3.51
N GLU A 48 6.51 16.67 -3.70
CA GLU A 48 6.71 15.66 -2.64
C GLU A 48 8.15 15.69 -2.16
N GLN A 49 9.11 15.70 -3.09
CA GLN A 49 10.55 15.75 -2.79
C GLN A 49 10.96 17.09 -2.15
N GLU A 50 10.42 18.22 -2.63
CA GLU A 50 10.71 19.54 -2.09
C GLU A 50 10.20 19.69 -0.65
N ARG A 51 9.02 19.17 -0.36
CA ARG A 51 8.36 19.30 0.96
C ARG A 51 8.60 18.13 1.89
N GLY A 52 9.19 17.04 1.41
CA GLY A 52 9.41 15.81 2.20
C GLY A 52 8.13 15.11 2.64
N ILE A 53 7.03 15.27 1.91
CA ILE A 53 5.73 14.67 2.22
C ILE A 53 5.20 13.86 1.04
N THR A 54 4.64 12.70 1.29
CA THR A 54 3.91 11.94 0.29
C THR A 54 2.54 12.59 0.06
N ILE A 55 2.25 12.95 -1.17
CA ILE A 55 0.97 13.56 -1.58
C ILE A 55 0.12 12.51 -2.28
N LYS A 56 0.74 11.69 -3.14
CA LYS A 56 0.06 10.71 -3.97
C LYS A 56 0.36 9.30 -3.51
N LEU A 57 -0.67 8.50 -3.46
CA LEU A 57 -0.61 7.08 -3.16
C LEU A 57 0.27 6.35 -4.18
N GLN A 58 1.24 5.55 -3.71
CA GLN A 58 2.16 4.78 -4.54
C GLN A 58 2.19 3.31 -4.12
N PRO A 59 1.58 2.42 -4.91
CA PRO A 59 1.72 0.99 -4.70
C PRO A 59 3.08 0.48 -5.17
N VAL A 60 3.62 -0.52 -4.48
CA VAL A 60 4.81 -1.24 -4.92
C VAL A 60 4.74 -2.72 -4.54
N ARG A 61 5.14 -3.58 -5.47
CA ARG A 61 5.26 -5.03 -5.26
C ARG A 61 6.71 -5.39 -5.00
N MET A 62 6.94 -6.07 -3.88
CA MET A 62 8.25 -6.55 -3.45
C MET A 62 8.20 -8.06 -3.23
N ALA A 63 9.36 -8.70 -3.17
CA ALA A 63 9.50 -10.12 -2.82
C ALA A 63 10.40 -10.27 -1.59
N TRP A 64 9.94 -10.99 -0.57
CA TRP A 64 10.71 -11.26 0.64
C TRP A 64 10.48 -12.68 1.13
N LYS A 65 11.54 -13.45 1.31
CA LYS A 65 11.51 -14.84 1.82
C LYS A 65 10.43 -15.72 1.15
N GLY A 66 10.23 -15.56 -0.16
CA GLY A 66 9.24 -16.30 -0.94
C GLY A 66 7.79 -15.80 -0.81
N TYR A 67 7.57 -14.67 -0.15
CA TYR A 67 6.30 -13.95 -0.11
C TYR A 67 6.27 -12.80 -1.12
N GLN A 68 5.10 -12.52 -1.65
CA GLN A 68 4.79 -11.31 -2.39
C GLN A 68 4.26 -10.27 -1.40
N LEU A 69 4.97 -9.17 -1.27
CA LEU A 69 4.62 -8.05 -0.42
C LEU A 69 4.13 -6.90 -1.29
N ASN A 70 2.89 -6.47 -1.11
CA ASN A 70 2.33 -5.31 -1.78
C ASN A 70 2.20 -4.19 -0.75
N LEU A 71 3.09 -3.21 -0.83
CA LEU A 71 3.03 -1.99 -0.04
C LEU A 71 2.22 -0.94 -0.78
N ILE A 72 1.33 -0.26 -0.10
CA ILE A 72 0.72 0.99 -0.56
C ILE A 72 1.29 2.11 0.31
N ASP A 73 2.16 2.94 -0.25
CA ASP A 73 2.65 4.12 0.44
C ASP A 73 1.54 5.18 0.46
N THR A 74 1.18 5.65 1.67
CA THR A 74 0.03 6.53 1.88
C THR A 74 0.48 7.92 2.30
N PRO A 75 -0.25 8.98 1.90
CA PRO A 75 -0.01 10.31 2.43
C PRO A 75 -0.08 10.33 3.96
N GLY A 76 0.84 11.06 4.60
CA GLY A 76 0.86 11.20 6.05
C GLY A 76 0.05 12.40 6.58
N HIS A 77 -0.40 13.34 5.74
CA HIS A 77 -1.03 14.60 6.15
C HIS A 77 -2.55 14.46 6.31
N VAL A 78 -3.13 15.19 7.29
CA VAL A 78 -4.58 15.15 7.60
C VAL A 78 -5.47 15.54 6.41
N ASP A 79 -5.00 16.41 5.54
CA ASP A 79 -5.75 16.83 4.36
C ASP A 79 -6.00 15.69 3.36
N PHE A 80 -5.26 14.60 3.47
CA PHE A 80 -5.34 13.43 2.59
C PHE A 80 -6.05 12.22 3.24
N THR A 81 -6.91 12.46 4.23
CA THR A 81 -7.65 11.40 4.95
C THR A 81 -8.44 10.49 3.98
N TYR A 82 -8.94 11.04 2.89
CA TYR A 82 -9.67 10.28 1.88
C TYR A 82 -8.76 9.30 1.13
N GLU A 83 -7.55 9.72 0.75
CA GLU A 83 -6.52 8.86 0.13
C GLU A 83 -6.08 7.74 1.09
N VAL A 84 -5.88 8.09 2.35
CA VAL A 84 -5.57 7.12 3.41
C VAL A 84 -6.67 6.07 3.53
N SER A 85 -7.92 6.47 3.66
CA SER A 85 -9.07 5.56 3.80
C SER A 85 -9.17 4.56 2.63
N ARG A 86 -8.92 5.00 1.40
CA ARG A 86 -8.93 4.14 0.20
C ARG A 86 -7.80 3.11 0.21
N SER A 87 -6.61 3.53 0.63
CA SER A 87 -5.46 2.63 0.76
C SER A 87 -5.71 1.55 1.80
N LEU A 88 -6.29 1.94 2.95
CA LEU A 88 -6.65 1.00 4.01
C LEU A 88 -7.65 -0.06 3.52
N ALA A 89 -8.64 0.32 2.71
CA ALA A 89 -9.62 -0.61 2.15
C ALA A 89 -9.01 -1.67 1.21
N ALA A 90 -7.83 -1.40 0.64
CA ALA A 90 -7.12 -2.33 -0.24
C ALA A 90 -6.14 -3.26 0.50
N CYS A 91 -5.95 -3.08 1.81
CA CYS A 91 -4.96 -3.77 2.62
C CYS A 91 -5.57 -4.70 3.66
N GLU A 92 -4.78 -5.64 4.17
CA GLU A 92 -5.07 -6.51 5.31
C GLU A 92 -4.29 -6.08 6.57
N GLY A 93 -3.29 -5.21 6.43
CA GLY A 93 -2.52 -4.70 7.56
C GLY A 93 -1.94 -3.32 7.32
N ALA A 94 -1.43 -2.73 8.40
CA ALA A 94 -0.74 -1.45 8.37
C ALA A 94 0.48 -1.47 9.29
N ILE A 95 1.58 -0.86 8.84
CA ILE A 95 2.74 -0.56 9.67
C ILE A 95 2.50 0.82 10.27
N LEU A 96 2.45 0.88 11.59
CA LEU A 96 2.38 2.14 12.35
C LEU A 96 3.79 2.58 12.70
N VAL A 97 4.26 3.69 12.13
CA VAL A 97 5.59 4.23 12.42
C VAL A 97 5.49 5.43 13.36
N VAL A 98 6.16 5.32 14.49
CA VAL A 98 6.24 6.37 15.51
C VAL A 98 7.71 6.75 15.72
N ASP A 99 8.02 8.04 15.76
CA ASP A 99 9.35 8.54 16.08
C ASP A 99 9.66 8.34 17.57
N ALA A 100 10.74 7.62 17.89
CA ALA A 100 11.15 7.31 19.25
C ALA A 100 11.55 8.55 20.08
N SER A 101 11.80 9.70 19.44
CA SER A 101 12.08 10.95 20.12
C SER A 101 10.82 11.79 20.41
N GLN A 102 9.81 11.71 19.51
CA GLN A 102 8.61 12.56 19.60
C GLN A 102 7.40 11.86 20.22
N GLY A 103 7.27 10.52 20.01
CA GLY A 103 6.12 9.74 20.46
C GLY A 103 4.89 9.86 19.54
N ILE A 104 3.72 9.50 20.07
CA ILE A 104 2.47 9.50 19.32
C ILE A 104 1.97 10.93 19.11
N GLN A 105 1.59 11.23 17.87
CA GLN A 105 0.93 12.48 17.49
C GLN A 105 -0.56 12.25 17.22
N ALA A 106 -1.40 13.27 17.38
CA ALA A 106 -2.86 13.16 17.20
C ALA A 106 -3.26 12.59 15.82
N GLN A 107 -2.54 12.95 14.78
CA GLN A 107 -2.73 12.44 13.42
C GLN A 107 -2.42 10.95 13.29
N THR A 108 -1.38 10.48 13.99
CA THR A 108 -1.03 9.06 14.04
C THR A 108 -2.17 8.25 14.65
N LEU A 109 -2.76 8.75 15.75
CA LEU A 109 -3.94 8.11 16.37
C LEU A 109 -5.14 8.07 15.43
N ALA A 110 -5.47 9.19 14.78
CA ALA A 110 -6.60 9.25 13.86
C ALA A 110 -6.46 8.22 12.71
N ASN A 111 -5.29 8.14 12.10
CA ASN A 111 -5.02 7.17 11.03
C ASN A 111 -5.01 5.72 11.55
N CYS A 112 -4.53 5.49 12.77
CA CYS A 112 -4.56 4.17 13.40
C CYS A 112 -6.00 3.72 13.67
N TYR A 113 -6.88 4.59 14.18
CA TYR A 113 -8.30 4.27 14.38
C TYR A 113 -8.98 3.95 13.04
N LEU A 114 -8.71 4.71 11.97
CA LEU A 114 -9.22 4.38 10.63
C LEU A 114 -8.76 2.98 10.16
N ALA A 115 -7.51 2.61 10.46
CA ALA A 115 -7.01 1.28 10.13
C ALA A 115 -7.73 0.18 10.96
N LEU A 116 -7.97 0.40 12.24
CA LEU A 116 -8.71 -0.52 13.10
C LEU A 116 -10.19 -0.65 12.69
N GLU A 117 -10.85 0.43 12.29
CA GLU A 117 -12.21 0.40 11.74
C GLU A 117 -12.28 -0.45 10.46
N ASN A 118 -11.24 -0.42 9.62
CA ASN A 118 -11.08 -1.27 8.46
C ASN A 118 -10.63 -2.71 8.82
N LYS A 119 -10.51 -3.05 10.11
CA LYS A 119 -10.10 -4.36 10.63
C LYS A 119 -8.70 -4.78 10.15
N LEU A 120 -7.80 -3.82 10.01
CA LEU A 120 -6.41 -4.10 9.66
C LEU A 120 -5.62 -4.58 10.87
N THR A 121 -4.68 -5.50 10.62
CA THR A 121 -3.67 -5.89 11.60
C THR A 121 -2.58 -4.83 11.67
N ILE A 122 -2.29 -4.31 12.86
CA ILE A 122 -1.28 -3.27 13.05
C ILE A 122 0.06 -3.90 13.45
N VAL A 123 1.13 -3.54 12.75
CA VAL A 123 2.52 -3.80 13.12
C VAL A 123 3.12 -2.48 13.59
N ALA A 124 3.35 -2.32 14.89
CA ALA A 124 3.88 -1.08 15.46
C ALA A 124 5.41 -1.04 15.42
N VAL A 125 5.94 0.11 15.03
CA VAL A 125 7.37 0.36 14.85
C VAL A 125 7.77 1.67 15.50
N LEU A 126 8.80 1.64 16.37
CA LEU A 126 9.48 2.82 16.88
C LEU A 126 10.72 3.08 16.04
N ASN A 127 10.69 4.18 15.29
CA ASN A 127 11.76 4.57 14.38
C ASN A 127 12.68 5.64 15.00
N LYS A 128 13.84 5.84 14.39
CA LYS A 128 14.87 6.81 14.77
C LYS A 128 15.50 6.54 16.12
N ILE A 129 15.71 5.26 16.44
CA ILE A 129 16.42 4.87 17.68
C ILE A 129 17.91 5.30 17.68
N ASP A 130 18.43 5.73 16.56
CA ASP A 130 19.77 6.30 16.38
C ASP A 130 19.90 7.72 16.94
N LEU A 131 18.80 8.41 17.22
CA LEU A 131 18.82 9.76 17.76
C LEU A 131 19.14 9.77 19.26
N PRO A 132 19.98 10.71 19.74
CA PRO A 132 20.27 10.83 21.18
C PRO A 132 19.05 11.11 22.07
N ALA A 133 17.99 11.70 21.48
CA ALA A 133 16.73 12.00 22.18
C ALA A 133 15.71 10.84 22.13
N ALA A 134 16.06 9.69 21.55
CA ALA A 134 15.16 8.55 21.48
C ALA A 134 14.94 7.92 22.85
N ASP A 135 13.69 7.74 23.25
CA ASP A 135 13.27 7.04 24.48
C ASP A 135 12.32 5.89 24.13
N VAL A 136 12.92 4.76 23.73
CA VAL A 136 12.18 3.59 23.26
C VAL A 136 11.23 3.05 24.32
N GLU A 137 11.67 2.96 25.59
CA GLU A 137 10.86 2.36 26.67
C GLU A 137 9.63 3.24 26.99
N SER A 138 9.81 4.55 27.10
CA SER A 138 8.71 5.48 27.37
C SER A 138 7.70 5.51 26.21
N ARG A 139 8.19 5.55 24.95
CA ARG A 139 7.34 5.58 23.78
C ARG A 139 6.61 4.26 23.53
N ALA A 140 7.24 3.12 23.86
CA ALA A 140 6.55 1.83 23.80
C ALA A 140 5.37 1.77 24.78
N ARG A 141 5.53 2.26 26.03
CA ARG A 141 4.43 2.37 26.99
C ARG A 141 3.32 3.33 26.54
N GLU A 142 3.68 4.43 25.89
CA GLU A 142 2.74 5.37 25.33
C GLU A 142 1.86 4.69 24.25
N ILE A 143 2.47 3.92 23.32
CA ILE A 143 1.77 3.16 22.29
C ILE A 143 0.87 2.08 22.92
N GLU A 144 1.37 1.35 23.92
CA GLU A 144 0.61 0.33 24.63
C GLU A 144 -0.62 0.93 25.32
N SER A 145 -0.44 2.05 26.03
CA SER A 145 -1.52 2.75 26.74
C SER A 145 -2.57 3.32 25.77
N ALA A 146 -2.14 3.89 24.65
CA ALA A 146 -3.04 4.57 23.71
C ALA A 146 -3.77 3.62 22.76
N LEU A 147 -3.13 2.51 22.36
CA LEU A 147 -3.62 1.63 21.28
C LEU A 147 -3.81 0.18 21.72
N GLY A 148 -3.43 -0.18 22.95
CA GLY A 148 -3.52 -1.55 23.45
C GLY A 148 -2.56 -2.53 22.78
N ILE A 149 -1.52 -2.03 22.09
CA ILE A 149 -0.50 -2.87 21.43
C ILE A 149 0.57 -3.19 22.49
N PRO A 150 0.80 -4.49 22.82
CA PRO A 150 1.79 -4.86 23.83
C PRO A 150 3.17 -4.32 23.46
N LYS A 151 3.86 -3.71 24.41
CA LYS A 151 5.18 -3.09 24.19
C LYS A 151 6.23 -4.07 23.66
N GLU A 152 6.16 -5.35 24.08
CA GLU A 152 7.03 -6.42 23.62
C GLU A 152 6.87 -6.74 22.12
N SER A 153 5.74 -6.36 21.53
CA SER A 153 5.45 -6.56 20.11
C SER A 153 5.87 -5.40 19.21
N ILE A 154 6.40 -4.32 19.82
CA ILE A 154 6.81 -3.12 19.11
C ILE A 154 8.27 -3.28 18.66
N ILE A 155 8.53 -3.02 17.38
CA ILE A 155 9.86 -3.18 16.82
C ILE A 155 10.59 -1.83 16.83
N ALA A 156 11.71 -1.77 17.53
CA ALA A 156 12.58 -0.60 17.56
C ALA A 156 13.59 -0.64 16.41
N ILE A 157 13.57 0.38 15.54
CA ILE A 157 14.37 0.45 14.31
C ILE A 157 15.07 1.80 14.12
N SER A 158 16.11 1.79 13.28
CA SER A 158 16.55 2.99 12.58
C SER A 158 16.40 2.75 11.05
N ALA A 159 15.41 3.37 10.45
CA ALA A 159 15.25 3.31 8.99
C ALA A 159 16.45 3.97 8.29
N LYS A 160 17.03 5.02 8.88
CA LYS A 160 18.21 5.71 8.34
C LYS A 160 19.42 4.79 8.29
N GLU A 161 19.73 4.11 9.40
CA GLU A 161 20.89 3.23 9.50
C GLU A 161 20.61 1.79 9.01
N GLY A 162 19.34 1.43 8.75
CA GLY A 162 18.92 0.09 8.36
C GLY A 162 18.80 -0.90 9.52
N THR A 163 18.94 -0.44 10.78
CA THR A 163 18.90 -1.31 11.97
C THR A 163 17.52 -1.90 12.16
N ASN A 164 17.43 -3.21 12.31
CA ASN A 164 16.21 -4.01 12.55
C ASN A 164 15.09 -3.88 11.50
N VAL A 165 15.37 -3.30 10.31
CA VAL A 165 14.33 -3.11 9.28
C VAL A 165 13.86 -4.45 8.68
N GLU A 166 14.74 -5.44 8.56
CA GLU A 166 14.37 -6.79 8.11
C GLU A 166 13.33 -7.44 9.05
N ASN A 167 13.45 -7.20 10.36
CA ASN A 167 12.51 -7.72 11.35
C ASN A 167 11.09 -7.18 11.13
N VAL A 168 10.95 -5.96 10.60
CA VAL A 168 9.63 -5.40 10.25
C VAL A 168 8.99 -6.19 9.12
N LEU A 169 9.75 -6.56 8.08
CA LEU A 169 9.24 -7.39 6.98
C LEU A 169 8.89 -8.80 7.45
N ASP A 170 9.66 -9.36 8.37
CA ASP A 170 9.36 -10.67 8.96
C ASP A 170 8.07 -10.63 9.79
N GLU A 171 7.85 -9.57 10.58
CA GLU A 171 6.60 -9.37 11.33
C GLU A 171 5.40 -9.11 10.41
N VAL A 172 5.58 -8.40 9.31
CA VAL A 172 4.54 -8.26 8.27
C VAL A 172 4.10 -9.64 7.75
N ILE A 173 5.05 -10.53 7.46
CA ILE A 173 4.75 -11.90 7.02
C ILE A 173 4.05 -12.69 8.12
N ALA A 174 4.51 -12.57 9.37
CA ALA A 174 4.01 -13.36 10.49
C ALA A 174 2.61 -12.92 10.96
N LYS A 175 2.36 -11.62 11.05
CA LYS A 175 1.15 -11.06 11.68
C LYS A 175 0.06 -10.68 10.69
N ILE A 176 0.41 -10.07 9.54
CA ILE A 176 -0.61 -9.65 8.58
C ILE A 176 -1.20 -10.88 7.89
N PRO A 177 -2.52 -11.06 7.89
CA PRO A 177 -3.13 -12.23 7.26
C PRO A 177 -2.98 -12.20 5.74
N ALA A 178 -3.13 -13.37 5.13
CA ALA A 178 -3.26 -13.49 3.69
C ALA A 178 -4.53 -12.75 3.22
N PRO A 179 -4.56 -12.29 1.96
CA PRO A 179 -5.70 -11.58 1.40
C PRO A 179 -7.00 -12.38 1.52
N ARG A 180 -8.05 -11.71 1.99
CA ARG A 180 -9.40 -12.27 1.97
C ARG A 180 -9.86 -12.34 0.53
N VAL A 181 -10.17 -13.54 0.04
CA VAL A 181 -10.64 -13.77 -1.33
C VAL A 181 -11.85 -14.71 -1.29
N THR A 182 -12.75 -14.54 -2.25
CA THR A 182 -13.87 -15.46 -2.45
C THR A 182 -13.42 -16.58 -3.40
N GLU A 183 -13.74 -17.83 -3.07
CA GLU A 183 -13.34 -19.01 -3.86
C GLU A 183 -14.15 -19.18 -5.15
N ASP A 184 -15.31 -18.55 -5.24
CA ASP A 184 -16.14 -18.58 -6.44
C ASP A 184 -15.40 -17.94 -7.63
N LYS A 185 -15.16 -18.74 -8.66
CA LYS A 185 -14.45 -18.34 -9.88
C LYS A 185 -15.35 -17.88 -11.00
N SER A 186 -16.68 -17.99 -10.84
CA SER A 186 -17.65 -17.60 -11.87
C SER A 186 -17.69 -16.10 -12.15
N GLU A 187 -17.28 -15.32 -11.16
CA GLU A 187 -17.20 -13.87 -11.26
C GLU A 187 -15.79 -13.36 -10.96
N THR A 188 -15.47 -12.22 -11.53
CA THR A 188 -14.28 -11.45 -11.18
C THR A 188 -14.71 -10.12 -10.58
N LYS A 189 -14.13 -9.76 -9.44
CA LYS A 189 -14.39 -8.50 -8.72
C LYS A 189 -13.09 -7.85 -8.31
N ALA A 190 -12.89 -6.60 -8.68
CA ALA A 190 -11.72 -5.82 -8.27
C ALA A 190 -12.16 -4.44 -7.75
N LEU A 191 -11.70 -4.08 -6.55
CA LEU A 191 -11.90 -2.76 -5.97
C LEU A 191 -10.95 -1.76 -6.63
N ILE A 192 -11.46 -0.65 -7.11
CA ILE A 192 -10.66 0.49 -7.57
C ILE A 192 -10.34 1.36 -6.35
N PHE A 193 -9.09 1.37 -5.89
CA PHE A 193 -8.69 2.18 -4.75
C PHE A 193 -8.01 3.49 -5.16
N ASP A 194 -7.54 3.60 -6.42
CA ASP A 194 -7.09 4.85 -7.03
C ASP A 194 -7.19 4.80 -8.56
N SER A 195 -7.09 5.96 -9.23
CA SER A 195 -7.05 6.05 -10.67
C SER A 195 -6.25 7.25 -11.14
N VAL A 196 -5.49 7.07 -12.20
CA VAL A 196 -4.64 8.10 -12.79
C VAL A 196 -4.93 8.23 -14.27
N TYR A 197 -4.93 9.45 -14.77
CA TYR A 197 -4.94 9.69 -16.20
C TYR A 197 -3.52 9.71 -16.75
N ASP A 198 -3.23 8.82 -17.66
CA ASP A 198 -2.00 8.78 -18.44
C ASP A 198 -2.28 9.24 -19.88
N THR A 199 -1.45 10.12 -20.43
CA THR A 199 -1.66 10.72 -21.76
C THR A 199 -1.62 9.70 -22.89
N TYR A 200 -0.91 8.58 -22.68
CA TYR A 200 -0.75 7.52 -23.69
C TYR A 200 -1.69 6.33 -23.45
N LYS A 201 -1.89 5.96 -22.18
CA LYS A 201 -2.67 4.78 -21.78
C LYS A 201 -4.15 5.10 -21.51
N GLY A 202 -4.52 6.38 -21.33
CA GLY A 202 -5.82 6.79 -20.85
C GLY A 202 -5.94 6.58 -19.33
N ILE A 203 -7.09 6.08 -18.87
CA ILE A 203 -7.30 5.82 -17.45
C ILE A 203 -6.57 4.54 -17.04
N VAL A 204 -5.68 4.67 -16.06
CA VAL A 204 -5.04 3.56 -15.35
C VAL A 204 -5.72 3.43 -14.00
N ALA A 205 -6.51 2.38 -13.81
CA ALA A 205 -7.17 2.09 -12.54
C ALA A 205 -6.27 1.23 -11.66
N TYR A 206 -6.01 1.66 -10.42
CA TYR A 206 -5.28 0.90 -9.42
C TYR A 206 -6.28 0.01 -8.67
N VAL A 207 -6.04 -1.27 -8.71
CA VAL A 207 -7.03 -2.26 -8.27
C VAL A 207 -6.47 -3.24 -7.25
N ARG A 208 -7.36 -3.62 -6.31
CA ARG A 208 -7.21 -4.77 -5.46
C ARG A 208 -8.15 -5.87 -5.94
N LEU A 209 -7.60 -6.99 -6.41
CA LEU A 209 -8.41 -8.09 -6.92
C LEU A 209 -8.98 -8.93 -5.76
N MET A 210 -10.30 -8.87 -5.59
CA MET A 210 -11.02 -9.55 -4.52
C MET A 210 -11.41 -10.98 -4.90
N GLN A 211 -11.68 -11.22 -6.19
CA GLN A 211 -12.20 -12.49 -6.70
C GLN A 211 -11.84 -12.67 -8.17
N GLY A 212 -11.55 -13.91 -8.61
CA GLY A 212 -11.30 -14.24 -10.00
C GLY A 212 -9.93 -13.79 -10.53
N SER A 213 -9.87 -13.44 -11.80
CA SER A 213 -8.65 -12.95 -12.45
C SER A 213 -8.95 -11.98 -13.58
N LEU A 214 -8.02 -11.04 -13.83
CA LEU A 214 -8.09 -10.08 -14.93
C LEU A 214 -6.94 -10.30 -15.90
N LYS A 215 -7.24 -10.21 -17.22
CA LYS A 215 -6.31 -10.37 -18.33
C LYS A 215 -6.61 -9.35 -19.42
N ARG A 216 -5.60 -9.03 -20.22
CA ARG A 216 -5.77 -8.28 -21.46
C ARG A 216 -6.85 -8.93 -22.37
N GLY A 217 -7.64 -8.12 -23.04
CA GLY A 217 -8.67 -8.54 -23.98
C GLY A 217 -10.01 -8.93 -23.33
N GLN A 218 -10.11 -8.93 -22.01
CA GLN A 218 -11.36 -9.22 -21.33
C GLN A 218 -12.28 -8.00 -21.31
N LYS A 219 -13.57 -8.22 -21.61
CA LYS A 219 -14.63 -7.22 -21.39
C LYS A 219 -14.98 -7.17 -19.91
N ILE A 220 -15.10 -5.98 -19.37
CA ILE A 220 -15.44 -5.68 -17.98
C ILE A 220 -16.51 -4.61 -17.91
N ARG A 221 -17.18 -4.55 -16.76
CA ARG A 221 -18.15 -3.50 -16.41
C ARG A 221 -17.76 -2.87 -15.08
N PHE A 222 -17.88 -1.57 -14.97
CA PHE A 222 -17.83 -0.86 -13.70
C PHE A 222 -19.21 -0.90 -13.05
N LEU A 223 -19.32 -1.41 -11.82
CA LEU A 223 -20.64 -1.69 -11.22
C LEU A 223 -21.44 -0.42 -10.91
N HIS A 224 -20.76 0.66 -10.50
CA HIS A 224 -21.45 1.91 -10.18
C HIS A 224 -21.80 2.70 -11.44
N THR A 225 -20.84 2.97 -12.29
CA THR A 225 -21.03 3.79 -13.49
C THR A 225 -21.73 3.06 -14.64
N LYS A 226 -21.82 1.73 -14.60
CA LYS A 226 -22.34 0.84 -15.63
C LYS A 226 -21.57 0.90 -16.95
N ALA A 227 -20.46 1.61 -17.00
CA ALA A 227 -19.61 1.68 -18.18
C ALA A 227 -18.99 0.30 -18.48
N GLU A 228 -18.96 -0.06 -19.75
CA GLU A 228 -18.37 -1.29 -20.26
C GLU A 228 -17.15 -0.95 -21.10
N THR A 229 -16.11 -1.75 -20.99
CA THR A 229 -14.87 -1.56 -21.73
C THR A 229 -14.09 -2.86 -21.84
N GLU A 230 -13.04 -2.83 -22.65
CA GLU A 230 -12.09 -3.92 -22.76
C GLU A 230 -10.77 -3.56 -22.05
N ILE A 231 -10.17 -4.53 -21.38
CA ILE A 231 -8.86 -4.39 -20.76
C ILE A 231 -7.78 -4.40 -21.86
N THR A 232 -7.01 -3.33 -21.96
CA THR A 232 -5.89 -3.23 -22.90
C THR A 232 -4.57 -3.70 -22.28
N GLU A 233 -4.41 -3.55 -20.96
CA GLU A 233 -3.23 -3.98 -20.21
C GLU A 233 -3.60 -4.27 -18.75
N VAL A 234 -2.95 -5.26 -18.15
CA VAL A 234 -2.91 -5.47 -16.69
C VAL A 234 -1.47 -5.54 -16.24
N GLY A 235 -1.20 -5.14 -14.99
CA GLY A 235 0.17 -5.18 -14.48
C GLY A 235 0.27 -4.91 -12.99
N CYS A 236 1.52 -4.80 -12.53
CA CYS A 236 1.88 -4.45 -11.16
C CYS A 236 2.87 -3.27 -11.12
N PHE A 237 3.23 -2.85 -9.93
CA PHE A 237 4.12 -1.72 -9.70
C PHE A 237 5.47 -2.21 -9.13
N ARG A 238 6.62 -1.92 -9.81
CA ARG A 238 7.98 -2.27 -9.37
C ARG A 238 9.01 -1.17 -9.66
N PRO A 239 9.02 -0.08 -8.96
CA PRO A 239 7.98 0.90 -8.66
C PRO A 239 7.28 1.42 -9.92
N LYS A 240 7.89 1.23 -11.12
CA LYS A 240 7.29 1.55 -12.40
C LYS A 240 6.23 0.51 -12.78
N TYR A 241 5.40 0.86 -13.73
CA TYR A 241 4.43 -0.07 -14.32
C TYR A 241 5.16 -1.25 -14.98
N GLU A 242 4.85 -2.47 -14.53
CA GLU A 242 5.30 -3.72 -15.14
C GLU A 242 4.10 -4.50 -15.62
N SER A 243 4.00 -4.69 -16.94
CA SER A 243 2.89 -5.43 -17.55
C SER A 243 2.93 -6.91 -17.18
N LEU A 244 1.77 -7.48 -16.88
CA LEU A 244 1.58 -8.89 -16.55
C LEU A 244 0.64 -9.56 -17.55
N ASN A 245 0.76 -10.89 -17.68
CA ASN A 245 -0.20 -11.66 -18.45
C ASN A 245 -1.56 -11.79 -17.75
N ILE A 246 -1.54 -11.82 -16.41
CA ILE A 246 -2.70 -12.04 -15.56
C ILE A 246 -2.49 -11.38 -14.20
N LEU A 247 -3.56 -10.81 -13.65
CA LEU A 247 -3.67 -10.38 -12.28
C LEU A 247 -4.66 -11.30 -11.56
N ASN A 248 -4.26 -11.89 -10.44
CA ASN A 248 -5.03 -12.91 -9.72
C ASN A 248 -5.65 -12.38 -8.43
N SER A 249 -6.64 -13.11 -7.91
CA SER A 249 -7.25 -12.83 -6.60
C SER A 249 -6.18 -12.64 -5.53
N GLY A 250 -6.36 -11.63 -4.70
CA GLY A 250 -5.42 -11.28 -3.64
C GLY A 250 -4.35 -10.28 -4.06
N GLU A 251 -4.12 -10.06 -5.34
CA GLU A 251 -3.06 -9.17 -5.80
C GLU A 251 -3.52 -7.71 -5.89
N ILE A 252 -2.55 -6.82 -5.70
CA ILE A 252 -2.64 -5.39 -6.02
C ILE A 252 -1.94 -5.16 -7.35
N GLY A 253 -2.56 -4.40 -8.23
CA GLY A 253 -2.00 -4.06 -9.52
C GLY A 253 -2.78 -2.95 -10.21
N TYR A 254 -2.62 -2.83 -11.52
CA TYR A 254 -3.33 -1.85 -12.32
C TYR A 254 -4.03 -2.49 -13.52
N VAL A 255 -5.05 -1.81 -13.98
CA VAL A 255 -5.82 -2.15 -15.20
C VAL A 255 -5.86 -0.90 -16.07
N VAL A 256 -5.42 -1.05 -17.32
CA VAL A 256 -5.58 -0.03 -18.35
C VAL A 256 -6.79 -0.38 -19.20
N THR A 257 -7.64 0.60 -19.41
CA THR A 257 -8.84 0.47 -20.23
C THR A 257 -8.84 1.53 -21.33
N GLY A 258 -9.63 1.35 -22.36
CA GLY A 258 -9.79 2.37 -23.41
C GLY A 258 -10.60 3.60 -22.98
N ILE A 259 -11.03 3.67 -21.72
CA ILE A 259 -11.84 4.77 -21.21
C ILE A 259 -10.98 6.03 -21.07
N LYS A 260 -11.52 7.15 -21.56
CA LYS A 260 -10.84 8.46 -21.53
C LYS A 260 -11.37 9.38 -20.42
N THR A 261 -12.49 9.03 -19.80
CA THR A 261 -13.19 9.86 -18.84
C THR A 261 -13.00 9.30 -17.42
N VAL A 262 -12.32 10.02 -16.55
CA VAL A 262 -12.09 9.63 -15.13
C VAL A 262 -13.42 9.33 -14.40
N ARG A 263 -14.51 9.98 -14.81
CA ARG A 263 -15.85 9.76 -14.24
C ARG A 263 -16.37 8.32 -14.41
N ASP A 264 -15.87 7.60 -15.41
CA ASP A 264 -16.33 6.23 -15.72
C ASP A 264 -15.58 5.16 -14.92
N ALA A 265 -14.36 5.46 -14.43
CA ALA A 265 -13.55 4.59 -13.57
C ALA A 265 -13.33 5.26 -12.19
N ARG A 266 -14.42 5.43 -11.44
CA ARG A 266 -14.38 6.12 -10.14
C ARG A 266 -13.66 5.30 -9.09
N VAL A 267 -12.92 5.99 -8.26
CA VAL A 267 -12.37 5.41 -7.05
C VAL A 267 -13.49 4.96 -6.12
N GLY A 268 -13.35 3.77 -5.53
CA GLY A 268 -14.40 3.11 -4.75
C GLY A 268 -15.37 2.27 -5.57
N ASP A 269 -15.34 2.36 -6.92
CA ASP A 269 -16.12 1.48 -7.78
C ASP A 269 -15.50 0.08 -7.86
N THR A 270 -16.27 -0.88 -8.33
CA THR A 270 -15.84 -2.26 -8.53
C THR A 270 -15.82 -2.60 -10.01
N ILE A 271 -14.68 -3.06 -10.49
CA ILE A 271 -14.60 -3.76 -11.77
C ILE A 271 -15.23 -5.14 -11.60
N TRP A 272 -16.18 -5.45 -12.44
CA TRP A 272 -16.91 -6.71 -12.46
C TRP A 272 -16.87 -7.38 -13.82
N ARG A 273 -16.77 -8.70 -13.81
CA ARG A 273 -16.89 -9.55 -14.98
C ARG A 273 -17.50 -10.90 -14.57
N HIS A 274 -18.41 -11.42 -15.35
CA HIS A 274 -18.90 -12.79 -15.28
C HIS A 274 -18.28 -13.61 -16.41
N GLU A 275 -18.02 -14.90 -16.22
CA GLU A 275 -17.39 -15.74 -17.27
C GLU A 275 -18.12 -15.69 -18.61
N LYS A 276 -19.46 -15.62 -18.59
CA LYS A 276 -20.31 -15.49 -19.79
C LYS A 276 -20.44 -14.06 -20.32
N PHE A 277 -19.77 -13.08 -19.69
CA PHE A 277 -19.87 -11.68 -20.09
C PHE A 277 -18.94 -11.40 -21.28
N GLY A 278 -19.54 -11.14 -22.45
CA GLY A 278 -18.80 -10.80 -23.67
C GLY A 278 -18.31 -12.01 -24.48
N SER A 279 -18.85 -13.23 -24.23
CA SER A 279 -18.73 -14.38 -25.14
C SER A 279 -19.66 -14.20 -26.34
#